data_016b845f5621e3e7afe5a37958c6af9a
#
_entry.id   016b845f5621e3e7afe5a37958c6af9a
#
_cell.length_a   1.000
_cell.length_b   1.000
_cell.length_c   1.000
_cell.angle_alpha   90.00
_cell.angle_beta   90.00
_cell.angle_gamma   90.00
#
_symmetry.space_group_name_H-M   'P 1'
#
loop_
_entity.id
_entity.type
_entity.pdbx_description
1 polymer ?
#
loop_
_entity_poly.entity_id
_entity_poly.type
_entity_poly.pdbx_seq_one_letter_code
_entity_poly.pdbx_strand_id
1 'polypeptide(L)'
;LDDESTRKVTARIIELGDKKEIVNLDELPYIVSDVLKNGLDNKDIEMLNYSLTLTDGLRPTATVKLSIKGEVYQETAAGDGQYHAFSKAMYKIYRKLNKETPELIDYEVVIPPGGQTNAYVQTIITWKFDGKVFKTRALDIDQTVAAIKATLKMLNMIESGNIPNMNYLQLP
;
A
#
# COMPACT_ATOMS: atom_id res chain seq x y z
N LEU A 1 -12.69 -4.78 -20.97
CA LEU A 1 -11.71 -5.77 -20.51
C LEU A 1 -11.71 -6.92 -21.50
N ASP A 2 -10.54 -7.39 -21.90
CA ASP A 2 -10.42 -8.63 -22.64
C ASP A 2 -10.68 -9.85 -21.75
N ASP A 3 -10.81 -11.03 -22.34
CA ASP A 3 -11.15 -12.26 -21.60
C ASP A 3 -10.08 -12.65 -20.56
N GLU A 4 -8.81 -12.39 -20.84
CA GLU A 4 -7.71 -12.68 -19.93
C GLU A 4 -7.72 -11.75 -18.72
N SER A 5 -7.89 -10.46 -18.94
CA SER A 5 -8.03 -9.45 -17.88
C SER A 5 -9.26 -9.72 -17.02
N THR A 6 -10.39 -10.10 -17.64
CA THR A 6 -11.61 -10.47 -16.92
C THR A 6 -11.38 -11.67 -16.02
N ARG A 7 -10.69 -12.71 -16.50
CA ARG A 7 -10.34 -13.90 -15.69
C ARG A 7 -9.46 -13.54 -14.51
N LYS A 8 -8.43 -12.71 -14.70
CA LYS A 8 -7.53 -12.26 -13.64
C LYS A 8 -8.28 -11.45 -12.57
N VAL A 9 -9.16 -10.54 -12.97
CA VAL A 9 -9.99 -9.76 -12.03
C VAL A 9 -10.93 -10.67 -11.27
N THR A 10 -11.61 -11.60 -11.95
CA THR A 10 -12.52 -12.56 -11.31
C THR A 10 -11.78 -13.45 -10.31
N ALA A 11 -10.62 -13.98 -10.68
CA ALA A 11 -9.80 -14.79 -9.77
C ALA A 11 -9.39 -13.99 -8.52
N ARG A 12 -9.04 -12.71 -8.67
CA ARG A 12 -8.68 -11.84 -7.55
C ARG A 12 -9.87 -11.55 -6.64
N ILE A 13 -11.08 -11.34 -7.20
CA ILE A 13 -12.31 -11.15 -6.42
C ILE A 13 -12.63 -12.42 -5.62
N ILE A 14 -12.49 -13.60 -6.23
CA ILE A 14 -12.70 -14.88 -5.56
C ILE A 14 -11.68 -15.06 -4.43
N GLU A 15 -10.41 -14.80 -4.68
CA GLU A 15 -9.36 -14.87 -3.64
C GLU A 15 -9.64 -13.96 -2.45
N LEU A 16 -10.12 -12.72 -2.71
CA LEU A 16 -10.52 -11.79 -1.67
C LEU A 16 -11.74 -12.31 -0.89
N GLY A 17 -12.76 -12.83 -1.60
CA GLY A 17 -13.94 -13.45 -0.97
C GLY A 17 -13.61 -14.67 -0.13
N ASP A 18 -12.70 -15.52 -0.59
CA ASP A 18 -12.23 -16.70 0.17
C ASP A 18 -11.47 -16.32 1.44
N LYS A 19 -10.81 -15.15 1.44
CA LYS A 19 -10.18 -14.55 2.63
C LYS A 19 -11.19 -13.80 3.52
N LYS A 20 -12.50 -13.95 3.28
CA LYS A 20 -13.60 -13.28 3.98
C LYS A 20 -13.57 -11.75 3.86
N GLU A 21 -12.97 -11.22 2.83
CA GLU A 21 -13.11 -9.80 2.50
C GLU A 21 -14.48 -9.54 1.86
N ILE A 22 -15.18 -8.53 2.38
CA ILE A 22 -16.36 -7.99 1.69
C ILE A 22 -15.86 -7.08 0.57
N VAL A 23 -16.04 -7.50 -0.68
CA VAL A 23 -15.75 -6.67 -1.84
C VAL A 23 -16.97 -5.81 -2.15
N ASN A 24 -16.86 -4.52 -1.91
CA ASN A 24 -17.90 -3.56 -2.27
C ASN A 24 -17.76 -3.12 -3.73
N LEU A 25 -18.88 -2.70 -4.35
CA LEU A 25 -18.88 -2.22 -5.74
C LEU A 25 -17.92 -1.03 -5.94
N ASP A 26 -17.80 -0.17 -4.94
CA ASP A 26 -16.88 0.97 -4.96
C ASP A 26 -15.39 0.57 -4.99
N GLU A 27 -15.11 -0.68 -4.68
CA GLU A 27 -13.76 -1.25 -4.66
C GLU A 27 -13.36 -1.89 -6.00
N LEU A 28 -14.35 -2.24 -6.81
CA LEU A 28 -14.14 -2.90 -8.10
C LEU A 28 -13.16 -2.14 -9.02
N PRO A 29 -13.25 -0.83 -9.20
CA PRO A 29 -12.30 -0.07 -10.02
C PRO A 29 -10.84 -0.20 -9.52
N TYR A 30 -10.65 -0.30 -8.20
CA TYR A 30 -9.32 -0.46 -7.61
C TYR A 30 -8.78 -1.87 -7.81
N ILE A 31 -9.65 -2.89 -7.62
CA ILE A 31 -9.28 -4.28 -7.88
C ILE A 31 -8.92 -4.47 -9.36
N VAL A 32 -9.74 -3.93 -10.25
CA VAL A 32 -9.46 -3.95 -11.70
C VAL A 32 -8.13 -3.27 -12.00
N SER A 33 -7.91 -2.07 -11.45
CA SER A 33 -6.66 -1.34 -11.64
C SER A 33 -5.45 -2.11 -11.06
N ASP A 34 -5.59 -2.72 -9.89
CA ASP A 34 -4.53 -3.52 -9.25
C ASP A 34 -4.17 -4.74 -10.10
N VAL A 35 -5.17 -5.47 -10.60
CA VAL A 35 -4.97 -6.66 -11.43
C VAL A 35 -4.40 -6.33 -12.80
N LEU A 36 -4.90 -5.28 -13.44
CA LEU A 36 -4.44 -4.89 -14.78
C LEU A 36 -3.04 -4.27 -14.75
N LYS A 37 -2.67 -3.59 -13.67
CA LYS A 37 -1.36 -2.95 -13.50
C LYS A 37 -0.31 -3.89 -12.96
N ASN A 38 -0.68 -4.85 -12.10
CA ASN A 38 0.24 -5.90 -11.65
C ASN A 38 0.55 -6.94 -12.75
N GLY A 39 -0.22 -6.93 -13.84
CA GLY A 39 0.10 -7.69 -15.05
C GLY A 39 1.12 -7.02 -15.98
N LEU A 40 1.49 -5.77 -15.71
CA LEU A 40 2.64 -5.11 -16.33
C LEU A 40 3.81 -5.29 -15.36
N ASP A 41 4.76 -6.13 -15.69
CA ASP A 41 5.93 -6.56 -14.92
C ASP A 41 6.92 -5.43 -14.51
N ASN A 42 6.49 -4.20 -14.45
CA ASN A 42 7.29 -3.06 -14.02
C ASN A 42 6.96 -2.69 -12.57
N LYS A 43 7.56 -3.42 -11.65
CA LYS A 43 7.71 -2.95 -10.27
C LYS A 43 8.90 -1.99 -10.23
N ASP A 44 8.64 -0.72 -10.48
CA ASP A 44 9.66 0.33 -10.40
C ASP A 44 10.23 0.45 -8.99
N ILE A 45 9.42 0.10 -7.99
CA ILE A 45 9.83 0.07 -6.58
C ILE A 45 9.57 -1.30 -5.99
N GLU A 46 10.62 -1.89 -5.43
CA GLU A 46 10.58 -3.16 -4.73
C GLU A 46 11.08 -3.02 -3.29
N MET A 47 10.34 -3.57 -2.33
CA MET A 47 10.80 -3.72 -0.96
C MET A 47 11.77 -4.90 -0.87
N LEU A 48 13.06 -4.61 -0.74
CA LEU A 48 14.08 -5.66 -0.60
C LEU A 48 14.11 -6.21 0.82
N ASN A 49 14.07 -5.32 1.81
CA ASN A 49 14.07 -5.71 3.21
C ASN A 49 13.60 -4.55 4.09
N TYR A 50 13.08 -4.86 5.26
CA TYR A 50 12.84 -3.90 6.32
C TYR A 50 12.98 -4.56 7.69
N SER A 51 13.29 -3.74 8.69
CA SER A 51 13.32 -4.11 10.10
C SER A 51 12.50 -3.11 10.88
N LEU A 52 11.64 -3.60 11.75
CA LEU A 52 10.84 -2.81 12.67
C LEU A 52 11.23 -3.21 14.09
N THR A 53 11.67 -2.27 14.90
CA THR A 53 12.07 -2.52 16.27
C THR A 53 11.13 -1.76 17.21
N LEU A 54 10.50 -2.50 18.10
CA LEU A 54 9.70 -1.98 19.21
C LEU A 54 10.31 -2.48 20.50
N THR A 55 10.74 -1.54 21.35
CA THR A 55 11.35 -1.84 22.65
C THR A 55 10.70 -0.96 23.71
N ASP A 56 10.37 -1.52 24.86
CA ASP A 56 9.76 -0.76 25.94
C ASP A 56 10.67 0.39 26.38
N GLY A 57 10.08 1.56 26.60
CA GLY A 57 10.78 2.78 26.99
C GLY A 57 11.59 3.48 25.88
N LEU A 58 11.62 2.93 24.65
CA LEU A 58 12.31 3.54 23.52
C LEU A 58 11.34 3.86 22.38
N ARG A 59 11.69 4.84 21.56
CA ARG A 59 10.92 5.12 20.34
C ARG A 59 11.11 3.99 19.33
N PRO A 60 10.03 3.52 18.69
CA PRO A 60 10.13 2.56 17.59
C PRO A 60 11.08 3.03 16.50
N THR A 61 11.88 2.12 15.95
CA THR A 61 12.77 2.39 14.83
C THR A 61 12.44 1.48 13.66
N ALA A 62 12.69 1.97 12.46
CA ALA A 62 12.60 1.19 11.23
C ALA A 62 13.83 1.41 10.36
N THR A 63 14.35 0.33 9.81
CA THR A 63 15.31 0.35 8.70
C THR A 63 14.62 -0.17 7.47
N VAL A 64 14.69 0.58 6.36
CA VAL A 64 14.01 0.26 5.11
C VAL A 64 15.04 0.19 4.00
N LYS A 65 15.00 -0.90 3.21
CA LYS A 65 15.83 -1.10 2.04
C LYS A 65 14.93 -1.30 0.81
N LEU A 66 15.00 -0.37 -0.13
CA LEU A 66 14.22 -0.35 -1.36
C LEU A 66 15.13 -0.50 -2.58
N SER A 67 14.65 -1.18 -3.61
CA SER A 67 15.12 -1.00 -4.98
C SER A 67 14.18 -0.02 -5.68
N ILE A 68 14.73 1.01 -6.31
CA ILE A 68 13.98 1.98 -7.10
C ILE A 68 14.63 1.98 -8.49
N LYS A 69 13.92 1.46 -9.49
CA LYS A 69 14.41 1.30 -10.88
C LYS A 69 15.76 0.58 -10.94
N GLY A 70 15.94 -0.44 -10.08
CA GLY A 70 17.15 -1.26 -10.01
C GLY A 70 18.25 -0.72 -9.11
N GLU A 71 18.17 0.52 -8.65
CA GLU A 71 19.13 1.09 -7.69
C GLU A 71 18.66 0.85 -6.24
N VAL A 72 19.61 0.52 -5.36
CA VAL A 72 19.32 0.13 -3.98
C VAL A 72 19.57 1.28 -3.01
N TYR A 73 18.59 1.57 -2.17
CA TYR A 73 18.64 2.62 -1.15
C TYR A 73 18.27 2.03 0.21
N GLN A 74 18.94 2.51 1.25
CA GLN A 74 18.65 2.11 2.63
C GLN A 74 18.69 3.32 3.55
N GLU A 75 17.67 3.43 4.43
CA GLU A 75 17.57 4.45 5.46
C GLU A 75 16.98 3.89 6.76
N THR A 76 17.30 4.57 7.85
CA THR A 76 16.76 4.28 9.18
C THR A 76 16.14 5.54 9.78
N ALA A 77 15.01 5.37 10.48
CA ALA A 77 14.36 6.44 11.21
C ALA A 77 13.68 5.93 12.48
N ALA A 78 13.52 6.85 13.45
CA ALA A 78 12.66 6.65 14.61
C ALA A 78 11.31 7.35 14.41
N GLY A 79 10.23 6.74 14.89
CA GLY A 79 8.88 7.27 14.84
C GLY A 79 8.15 7.14 16.18
N ASP A 80 6.88 7.57 16.23
CA ASP A 80 6.05 7.44 17.43
C ASP A 80 5.30 6.08 17.45
N GLY A 81 5.30 5.38 16.31
CA GLY A 81 4.87 4.00 16.12
C GLY A 81 5.71 3.33 15.03
N GLN A 82 5.57 2.01 14.87
CA GLN A 82 6.34 1.23 13.89
C GLN A 82 6.10 1.69 12.45
N TYR A 83 4.84 1.89 12.07
CA TYR A 83 4.51 2.39 10.73
C TYR A 83 4.99 3.84 10.51
N HIS A 84 4.93 4.70 11.53
CA HIS A 84 5.47 6.06 11.45
C HIS A 84 7.00 6.05 11.28
N ALA A 85 7.72 5.17 12.00
CA ALA A 85 9.16 4.99 11.81
C ALA A 85 9.48 4.52 10.38
N PHE A 86 8.72 3.54 9.86
CA PHE A 86 8.83 3.05 8.49
C PHE A 86 8.62 4.17 7.47
N SER A 87 7.54 4.93 7.58
CA SER A 87 7.22 6.03 6.66
C SER A 87 8.32 7.10 6.66
N LYS A 88 8.85 7.44 7.83
CA LYS A 88 9.97 8.39 7.95
C LYS A 88 11.25 7.88 7.28
N ALA A 89 11.58 6.60 7.44
CA ALA A 89 12.76 6.01 6.78
C ALA A 89 12.59 6.02 5.26
N MET A 90 11.43 5.63 4.76
CA MET A 90 11.08 5.67 3.35
C MET A 90 11.15 7.10 2.79
N TYR A 91 10.57 8.08 3.47
CA TYR A 91 10.60 9.48 3.03
C TYR A 91 12.01 10.09 3.07
N LYS A 92 12.92 9.58 3.90
CA LYS A 92 14.34 9.96 3.81
C LYS A 92 14.96 9.52 2.47
N ILE A 93 14.63 8.32 1.98
CA ILE A 93 15.06 7.85 0.65
C ILE A 93 14.53 8.78 -0.42
N TYR A 94 13.23 9.09 -0.40
CA TYR A 94 12.57 9.97 -1.38
C TYR A 94 13.20 11.37 -1.40
N ARG A 95 13.47 11.95 -0.23
CA ARG A 95 14.12 13.26 -0.13
C ARG A 95 15.54 13.27 -0.68
N LYS A 96 16.31 12.20 -0.46
CA LYS A 96 17.67 12.08 -1.07
C LYS A 96 17.62 12.02 -2.59
N LEU A 97 16.54 11.51 -3.15
CA LEU A 97 16.31 11.44 -4.59
C LEU A 97 15.63 12.70 -5.15
N ASN A 98 15.44 13.74 -4.32
CA ASN A 98 14.67 14.95 -4.67
C ASN A 98 13.28 14.63 -5.22
N LYS A 99 12.67 13.54 -4.74
CA LYS A 99 11.31 13.14 -5.09
C LYS A 99 10.30 13.74 -4.12
N GLU A 100 9.17 14.17 -4.65
CA GLU A 100 8.04 14.61 -3.82
C GLU A 100 7.49 13.44 -3.01
N THR A 101 7.14 13.70 -1.74
CA THR A 101 6.58 12.70 -0.84
C THR A 101 5.06 12.84 -0.82
N PRO A 102 4.31 11.74 -0.99
CA PRO A 102 2.86 11.76 -0.86
C PRO A 102 2.43 12.08 0.57
N GLU A 103 1.33 12.80 0.69
CA GLU A 103 0.70 13.12 1.97
C GLU A 103 -0.29 12.01 2.35
N LEU A 104 -0.20 11.51 3.58
CA LEU A 104 -1.17 10.59 4.15
C LEU A 104 -2.35 11.41 4.69
N ILE A 105 -3.54 11.23 4.12
CA ILE A 105 -4.76 11.94 4.50
C ILE A 105 -5.57 11.18 5.54
N ASP A 106 -5.67 9.85 5.36
CA ASP A 106 -6.47 8.99 6.23
C ASP A 106 -5.86 7.58 6.32
N TYR A 107 -6.06 6.93 7.46
CA TYR A 107 -5.55 5.60 7.74
C TYR A 107 -6.62 4.79 8.47
N GLU A 108 -7.17 3.81 7.79
CA GLU A 108 -8.25 2.96 8.28
C GLU A 108 -7.77 1.51 8.40
N VAL A 109 -8.14 0.87 9.51
CA VAL A 109 -7.89 -0.55 9.75
C VAL A 109 -9.22 -1.25 9.90
N VAL A 110 -9.47 -2.23 9.05
CA VAL A 110 -10.70 -3.04 9.07
C VAL A 110 -10.35 -4.47 9.44
N ILE A 111 -11.02 -4.99 10.47
CA ILE A 111 -10.95 -6.40 10.84
C ILE A 111 -12.23 -7.05 10.31
N PRO A 112 -12.16 -7.96 9.32
CA PRO A 112 -13.33 -8.64 8.79
C PRO A 112 -14.09 -9.41 9.88
N PRO A 113 -15.44 -9.43 9.85
CA PRO A 113 -16.26 -10.15 10.83
C PRO A 113 -15.91 -11.64 10.91
N GLY A 114 -15.94 -12.21 12.11
CA GLY A 114 -15.67 -13.62 12.37
C GLY A 114 -14.19 -13.96 12.55
N GLY A 115 -13.36 -12.94 12.77
CA GLY A 115 -11.94 -13.09 13.04
C GLY A 115 -11.64 -13.81 14.36
N GLN A 116 -10.72 -14.77 14.28
CA GLN A 116 -9.98 -15.30 15.43
C GLN A 116 -8.70 -14.47 15.63
N THR A 117 -7.87 -14.84 16.59
CA THR A 117 -6.58 -14.12 16.86
C THR A 117 -5.60 -14.10 15.68
N ASN A 118 -5.82 -14.94 14.68
CA ASN A 118 -5.08 -15.01 13.42
C ASN A 118 -5.85 -14.42 12.22
N ALA A 119 -6.87 -13.58 12.49
CA ALA A 119 -7.64 -12.94 11.43
C ALA A 119 -6.76 -12.01 10.58
N TYR A 120 -7.02 -11.99 9.29
CA TYR A 120 -6.46 -10.98 8.42
C TYR A 120 -6.98 -9.59 8.78
N VAL A 121 -6.10 -8.61 8.69
CA VAL A 121 -6.39 -7.19 8.89
C VAL A 121 -6.24 -6.49 7.54
N GLN A 122 -7.25 -5.74 7.14
CA GLN A 122 -7.19 -4.89 5.97
C GLN A 122 -6.79 -3.48 6.40
N THR A 123 -5.72 -2.95 5.82
CA THR A 123 -5.35 -1.54 5.96
C THR A 123 -5.68 -0.80 4.69
N ILE A 124 -6.42 0.31 4.82
CA ILE A 124 -6.80 1.22 3.74
C ILE A 124 -6.17 2.57 4.04
N ILE A 125 -5.37 3.10 3.11
CA ILE A 125 -4.70 4.38 3.29
C ILE A 125 -5.14 5.32 2.17
N THR A 126 -5.57 6.51 2.54
CA THR A 126 -5.90 7.59 1.62
C THR A 126 -4.69 8.51 1.49
N TRP A 127 -4.28 8.74 0.26
CA TRP A 127 -3.12 9.53 -0.12
C TRP A 127 -3.51 10.75 -0.91
N LYS A 128 -2.70 11.82 -0.79
CA LYS A 128 -2.74 12.97 -1.68
C LYS A 128 -1.38 13.14 -2.34
N PHE A 129 -1.36 13.25 -3.65
CA PHE A 129 -0.16 13.48 -4.45
C PHE A 129 -0.51 14.21 -5.74
N ASP A 130 0.25 15.24 -6.10
CA ASP A 130 0.04 16.05 -7.31
C ASP A 130 -1.44 16.50 -7.48
N GLY A 131 -2.04 16.99 -6.40
CA GLY A 131 -3.43 17.46 -6.37
C GLY A 131 -4.50 16.35 -6.47
N LYS A 132 -4.12 15.09 -6.62
CA LYS A 132 -5.02 13.94 -6.69
C LYS A 132 -5.14 13.25 -5.33
N VAL A 133 -6.34 12.78 -5.01
CA VAL A 133 -6.61 11.96 -3.83
C VAL A 133 -6.97 10.54 -4.29
N PHE A 134 -6.35 9.53 -3.70
CA PHE A 134 -6.58 8.13 -4.06
C PHE A 134 -6.34 7.22 -2.86
N LYS A 135 -6.84 5.98 -2.94
CA LYS A 135 -6.69 4.98 -1.88
C LYS A 135 -5.87 3.80 -2.34
N THR A 136 -5.08 3.26 -1.42
CA THR A 136 -4.48 1.93 -1.56
C THR A 136 -4.86 1.07 -0.37
N ARG A 137 -4.88 -0.24 -0.59
CA ARG A 137 -5.21 -1.21 0.45
C ARG A 137 -4.31 -2.42 0.37
N ALA A 138 -4.14 -3.07 1.50
CA ALA A 138 -3.53 -4.39 1.55
C ALA A 138 -4.06 -5.18 2.74
N LEU A 139 -3.89 -6.49 2.66
CA LEU A 139 -4.32 -7.48 3.62
C LEU A 139 -3.10 -8.20 4.19
N ASP A 140 -3.03 -8.33 5.51
CA ASP A 140 -2.06 -9.15 6.21
C ASP A 140 -2.58 -9.53 7.59
N ILE A 141 -1.96 -10.51 8.26
CA ILE A 141 -2.23 -10.82 9.67
C ILE A 141 -1.70 -9.72 10.61
N ASP A 142 -0.65 -9.02 10.20
CA ASP A 142 -0.08 -7.87 10.91
C ASP A 142 -0.50 -6.57 10.23
N GLN A 143 -1.13 -5.67 11.00
CA GLN A 143 -1.62 -4.39 10.47
C GLN A 143 -0.50 -3.49 9.94
N THR A 144 0.70 -3.56 10.55
CA THR A 144 1.85 -2.76 10.09
C THR A 144 2.38 -3.29 8.76
N VAL A 145 2.42 -4.60 8.60
CA VAL A 145 2.77 -5.24 7.33
C VAL A 145 1.74 -4.93 6.24
N ALA A 146 0.45 -4.95 6.57
CA ALA A 146 -0.62 -4.54 5.65
C ALA A 146 -0.43 -3.07 5.21
N ALA A 147 -0.12 -2.18 6.15
CA ALA A 147 0.15 -0.77 5.84
C ALA A 147 1.39 -0.59 4.94
N ILE A 148 2.47 -1.33 5.19
CA ILE A 148 3.68 -1.33 4.36
C ILE A 148 3.35 -1.79 2.93
N LYS A 149 2.58 -2.86 2.77
CA LYS A 149 2.13 -3.34 1.46
C LYS A 149 1.26 -2.32 0.73
N ALA A 150 0.32 -1.66 1.43
CA ALA A 150 -0.51 -0.59 0.86
C ALA A 150 0.34 0.61 0.42
N THR A 151 1.36 0.97 1.21
CA THR A 151 2.32 2.02 0.89
C THR A 151 3.14 1.68 -0.36
N LEU A 152 3.64 0.46 -0.47
CA LEU A 152 4.42 0.02 -1.63
C LEU A 152 3.58 0.08 -2.93
N LYS A 153 2.29 -0.27 -2.86
CA LYS A 153 1.36 -0.10 -3.99
C LYS A 153 1.26 1.38 -4.39
N MET A 154 1.07 2.27 -3.42
CA MET A 154 1.02 3.72 -3.67
C MET A 154 2.28 4.22 -4.36
N LEU A 155 3.47 3.82 -3.89
CA LEU A 155 4.75 4.24 -4.48
C LEU A 155 4.86 3.80 -5.95
N ASN A 156 4.50 2.56 -6.26
CA ASN A 156 4.49 2.04 -7.63
C ASN A 156 3.47 2.75 -8.53
N MET A 157 2.29 3.13 -7.98
CA MET A 157 1.30 3.93 -8.73
C MET A 157 1.84 5.31 -9.08
N ILE A 158 2.56 5.94 -8.17
CA ILE A 158 3.21 7.26 -8.40
C ILE A 158 4.31 7.13 -9.46
N GLU A 159 5.23 6.16 -9.31
CA GLU A 159 6.35 5.97 -10.25
C GLU A 159 5.89 5.63 -11.67
N SER A 160 4.83 4.82 -11.81
CA SER A 160 4.26 4.49 -13.11
C SER A 160 3.39 5.60 -13.72
N GLY A 161 3.14 6.70 -13.00
CA GLY A 161 2.23 7.77 -13.42
C GLY A 161 0.76 7.37 -13.46
N ASN A 162 0.41 6.20 -12.95
CA ASN A 162 -0.92 5.62 -13.02
C ASN A 162 -1.76 5.88 -11.78
N ILE A 163 -1.83 7.13 -11.32
CA ILE A 163 -2.64 7.52 -10.17
C ILE A 163 -4.11 7.64 -10.59
N PRO A 164 -5.04 6.85 -10.01
CA PRO A 164 -6.45 7.00 -10.29
C PRO A 164 -6.94 8.37 -9.82
N ASN A 165 -7.77 9.01 -10.63
CA ASN A 165 -8.41 10.28 -10.23
C ASN A 165 -9.74 9.97 -9.54
N MET A 166 -9.81 10.07 -8.22
CA MET A 166 -11.05 9.84 -7.46
C MET A 166 -12.13 10.91 -7.65
N ASN A 167 -11.78 12.05 -8.28
CA ASN A 167 -12.75 13.14 -8.49
C ASN A 167 -13.94 12.74 -9.39
N TYR A 168 -13.92 11.57 -10.02
CA TYR A 168 -15.04 11.04 -10.82
C TYR A 168 -15.97 10.10 -10.03
N LEU A 169 -15.70 9.78 -8.76
CA LEU A 169 -16.50 8.85 -7.95
C LEU A 169 -17.34 9.53 -6.85
N GLN A 170 -17.35 10.85 -6.81
CA GLN A 170 -18.31 11.62 -6.01
C GLN A 170 -19.44 12.14 -6.91
N LEU A 171 -20.22 11.25 -7.49
CA LEU A 171 -21.55 11.58 -7.99
C LEU A 171 -22.59 10.81 -7.16
N PRO A 172 -23.69 11.48 -6.81
CA PRO A 172 -24.66 11.07 -5.80
C PRO A 172 -25.33 9.75 -6.09
#